data_605760119b72b2f02d99d47a0c390498
#
_entry.id   605760119b72b2f02d99d47a0c390498
#
_cell.length_a   1.000
_cell.length_b   1.000
_cell.length_c   1.000
_cell.angle_alpha   90.00
_cell.angle_beta   90.00
_cell.angle_gamma   90.00
#
_symmetry.space_group_name_H-M   'P 1'
#
loop_
_entity.id
_entity.type
_entity.pdbx_description
1 polymer ?
#
loop_
_entity_poly.entity_id
_entity_poly.type
_entity_poly.pdbx_seq_one_letter_code
_entity_poly.pdbx_strand_id
1 'polypeptide(L)'
;MELFVFGCAALMVLIGAVGVIIRKHPVHAALSLVLTLFGVAVLFVIQQAHFLAAVQVIVYAGAIVVLFLFVIMLLGVDRVENLRTEPLTTQRPLAVIVSLGLIGVLVAAFATGSGVLNERGEGLNIPDLLNDSDANTKQLAQSIFSQYVVAFEVTSVLLVVAVVGTVLLARRTKNSVTENPK
;
A
#
# COMPACT_ATOMS: atom_id res chain seq x y z
N MET A 1 -3.63 -2.05 27.58
CA MET A 1 -3.26 -0.89 26.72
C MET A 1 -3.18 -1.28 25.27
N GLU A 2 -2.48 -2.35 24.92
CA GLU A 2 -2.28 -2.79 23.52
C GLU A 2 -3.58 -3.05 22.76
N LEU A 3 -4.55 -3.75 23.40
CA LEU A 3 -5.86 -4.03 22.77
C LEU A 3 -6.64 -2.75 22.43
N PHE A 4 -6.54 -1.73 23.26
CA PHE A 4 -7.19 -0.44 23.01
C PHE A 4 -6.54 0.29 21.83
N VAL A 5 -5.21 0.34 21.77
CA VAL A 5 -4.49 0.97 20.67
C VAL A 5 -4.73 0.19 19.36
N PHE A 6 -4.75 -1.14 19.43
CA PHE A 6 -5.11 -1.99 18.29
C PHE A 6 -6.52 -1.68 17.78
N GLY A 7 -7.52 -1.59 18.70
CA GLY A 7 -8.90 -1.26 18.32
C GLY A 7 -9.02 0.10 17.65
N CYS A 8 -8.32 1.12 18.17
CA CYS A 8 -8.29 2.45 17.57
C CYS A 8 -7.63 2.45 16.18
N ALA A 9 -6.50 1.75 16.03
CA ALA A 9 -5.81 1.65 14.76
C ALA A 9 -6.64 0.88 13.71
N ALA A 10 -7.25 -0.24 14.10
CA ALA A 10 -8.14 -1.00 13.24
C ALA A 10 -9.36 -0.18 12.79
N LEU A 11 -9.97 0.57 13.70
CA LEU A 11 -11.07 1.47 13.37
C LEU A 11 -10.63 2.56 12.38
N MET A 12 -9.45 3.15 12.58
CA MET A 12 -8.89 4.16 11.69
C MET A 12 -8.64 3.60 10.28
N VAL A 13 -8.12 2.37 10.18
CA VAL A 13 -7.92 1.66 8.90
C VAL A 13 -9.26 1.41 8.21
N LEU A 14 -10.26 0.92 8.93
CA LEU A 14 -11.59 0.62 8.37
C LEU A 14 -12.30 1.89 7.88
N ILE A 15 -12.32 2.95 8.70
CA ILE A 15 -12.93 4.24 8.33
C ILE A 15 -12.21 4.84 7.11
N GLY A 16 -10.89 4.80 7.09
CA GLY A 16 -10.10 5.29 5.98
C GLY A 16 -10.37 4.49 4.70
N ALA A 17 -10.35 3.15 4.76
CA ALA A 17 -10.60 2.28 3.62
C ALA A 17 -12.01 2.46 3.03
N VAL A 18 -13.03 2.52 3.88
CA VAL A 18 -14.42 2.80 3.48
C VAL A 18 -14.51 4.22 2.90
N GLY A 19 -13.80 5.18 3.49
CA GLY A 19 -13.72 6.55 2.99
C GLY A 19 -13.17 6.65 1.57
N VAL A 20 -12.16 5.84 1.21
CA VAL A 20 -11.62 5.78 -0.16
C VAL A 20 -12.69 5.40 -1.18
N ILE A 21 -13.56 4.44 -0.83
CA ILE A 21 -14.58 3.90 -1.74
C ILE A 21 -15.78 4.85 -1.88
N ILE A 22 -16.19 5.47 -0.77
CA ILE A 22 -17.42 6.30 -0.74
C ILE A 22 -17.19 7.70 -1.29
N ARG A 23 -15.96 8.24 -1.20
CA ARG A 23 -15.65 9.61 -1.60
C ARG A 23 -15.67 9.75 -3.11
N LYS A 24 -16.48 10.69 -3.59
CA LYS A 24 -16.62 11.01 -5.04
C LYS A 24 -15.47 11.89 -5.55
N HIS A 25 -14.86 12.68 -4.68
CA HIS A 25 -13.74 13.55 -5.02
C HIS A 25 -12.41 12.82 -4.85
N PRO A 26 -11.58 12.71 -5.89
CA PRO A 26 -10.32 11.95 -5.86
C PRO A 26 -9.37 12.43 -4.75
N VAL A 27 -9.31 13.73 -4.50
CA VAL A 27 -8.46 14.30 -3.44
C VAL A 27 -8.91 13.83 -2.04
N HIS A 28 -10.23 13.82 -1.77
CA HIS A 28 -10.74 13.33 -0.50
C HIS A 28 -10.56 11.82 -0.34
N ALA A 29 -10.67 11.05 -1.43
CA ALA A 29 -10.38 9.63 -1.44
C ALA A 29 -8.91 9.37 -1.10
N ALA A 30 -7.99 10.12 -1.71
CA ALA A 30 -6.56 9.99 -1.42
C ALA A 30 -6.20 10.40 0.02
N LEU A 31 -6.85 11.44 0.58
CA LEU A 31 -6.68 11.79 2.00
C LEU A 31 -7.21 10.67 2.93
N SER A 32 -8.32 10.01 2.55
CA SER A 32 -8.81 8.84 3.28
C SER A 32 -7.84 7.67 3.20
N LEU A 33 -7.14 7.50 2.07
CA LEU A 33 -6.07 6.51 1.92
C LEU A 33 -4.89 6.82 2.84
N VAL A 34 -4.47 8.08 2.95
CA VAL A 34 -3.43 8.50 3.90
C VAL A 34 -3.82 8.09 5.33
N LEU A 35 -5.07 8.33 5.74
CA LEU A 35 -5.56 7.93 7.06
C LEU A 35 -5.45 6.42 7.28
N THR A 36 -5.80 5.62 6.27
CA THR A 36 -5.64 4.16 6.29
C THR A 36 -4.19 3.75 6.49
N LEU A 37 -3.27 4.37 5.74
CA LEU A 37 -1.84 4.05 5.79
C LEU A 37 -1.21 4.41 7.14
N PHE A 38 -1.67 5.51 7.77
CA PHE A 38 -1.28 5.85 9.15
C PHE A 38 -1.77 4.81 10.16
N GLY A 39 -3.02 4.34 10.02
CA GLY A 39 -3.54 3.26 10.85
C GLY A 39 -2.71 1.98 10.73
N VAL A 40 -2.32 1.62 9.51
CA VAL A 40 -1.42 0.47 9.26
C VAL A 40 -0.05 0.68 9.91
N ALA A 41 0.51 1.89 9.85
CA ALA A 41 1.77 2.19 10.52
C ALA A 41 1.70 1.99 12.05
N VAL A 42 0.58 2.39 12.67
CA VAL A 42 0.34 2.14 14.10
C VAL A 42 0.27 0.63 14.39
N LEU A 43 -0.38 -0.16 13.52
CA LEU A 43 -0.40 -1.62 13.67
C LEU A 43 1.01 -2.24 13.58
N PHE A 44 1.88 -1.73 12.72
CA PHE A 44 3.27 -2.16 12.66
C PHE A 44 4.04 -1.82 13.95
N VAL A 45 3.80 -0.66 14.55
CA VAL A 45 4.40 -0.29 15.85
C VAL A 45 3.97 -1.27 16.94
N ILE A 46 2.68 -1.63 17.00
CA ILE A 46 2.17 -2.60 17.98
C ILE A 46 2.86 -3.96 17.83
N GLN A 47 3.19 -4.35 16.59
CA GLN A 47 3.89 -5.59 16.29
C GLN A 47 5.43 -5.49 16.43
N GLN A 48 5.95 -4.41 17.03
CA GLN A 48 7.39 -4.15 17.19
C GLN A 48 8.16 -4.05 15.85
N ALA A 49 7.47 -3.84 14.74
CA ALA A 49 8.04 -3.68 13.41
C ALA A 49 8.34 -2.19 13.11
N HIS A 50 9.17 -1.57 13.92
CA HIS A 50 9.43 -0.12 13.88
C HIS A 50 9.96 0.37 12.54
N PHE A 51 10.85 -0.41 11.90
CA PHE A 51 11.38 -0.07 10.57
C PHE A 51 10.27 -0.05 9.52
N LEU A 52 9.38 -1.06 9.52
CA LEU A 52 8.26 -1.11 8.60
C LEU A 52 7.29 0.05 8.84
N ALA A 53 7.03 0.39 10.09
CA ALA A 53 6.19 1.55 10.44
C ALA A 53 6.76 2.86 9.88
N ALA A 54 8.07 3.07 10.01
CA ALA A 54 8.74 4.24 9.46
C ALA A 54 8.65 4.29 7.92
N VAL A 55 8.93 3.18 7.24
CA VAL A 55 8.80 3.06 5.78
C VAL A 55 7.36 3.30 5.33
N GLN A 56 6.38 2.77 6.07
CA GLN A 56 4.95 2.97 5.79
C GLN A 56 4.58 4.45 5.77
N VAL A 57 5.07 5.24 6.73
CA VAL A 57 4.78 6.67 6.80
C VAL A 57 5.57 7.46 5.76
N ILE A 58 6.89 7.23 5.67
CA ILE A 58 7.77 8.04 4.84
C ILE A 58 7.55 7.77 3.35
N VAL A 59 7.52 6.51 2.96
CA VAL A 59 7.44 6.11 1.55
C VAL A 59 5.99 6.05 1.08
N TYR A 60 5.13 5.28 1.76
CA TYR A 60 3.77 5.08 1.28
C TYR A 60 2.89 6.32 1.49
N ALA A 61 2.76 6.80 2.72
CA ALA A 61 1.90 7.94 3.00
C ALA A 61 2.54 9.26 2.53
N GLY A 62 3.87 9.42 2.69
CA GLY A 62 4.59 10.63 2.33
C GLY A 62 4.92 10.75 0.85
N ALA A 63 5.68 9.82 0.28
CA ALA A 63 6.16 9.96 -1.10
C ALA A 63 5.13 9.53 -2.14
N ILE A 64 4.59 8.30 -2.04
CA ILE A 64 3.77 7.72 -3.10
C ILE A 64 2.39 8.39 -3.16
N VAL A 65 1.69 8.53 -2.03
CA VAL A 65 0.33 9.11 -2.04
C VAL A 65 0.38 10.61 -2.32
N VAL A 66 1.39 11.32 -1.84
CA VAL A 66 1.55 12.76 -2.15
C VAL A 66 1.86 12.97 -3.64
N LEU A 67 2.72 12.12 -4.23
CA LEU A 67 2.96 12.15 -5.68
C LEU A 67 1.67 11.85 -6.45
N PHE A 68 0.90 10.86 -6.04
CA PHE A 68 -0.37 10.51 -6.65
C PHE A 68 -1.39 11.66 -6.56
N LEU A 69 -1.50 12.31 -5.38
CA LEU A 69 -2.32 13.51 -5.20
C LEU A 69 -1.91 14.63 -6.15
N PHE A 70 -0.62 14.88 -6.26
CA PHE A 70 -0.09 15.90 -7.17
C PHE A 70 -0.44 15.62 -8.63
N VAL A 71 -0.30 14.36 -9.06
CA VAL A 71 -0.66 13.95 -10.43
C VAL A 71 -2.16 14.11 -10.70
N ILE A 72 -3.03 13.67 -9.77
CA ILE A 72 -4.49 13.82 -9.91
C ILE A 72 -4.87 15.30 -10.01
N MET A 73 -4.26 16.14 -9.18
CA MET A 73 -4.52 17.58 -9.19
C MET A 73 -4.06 18.23 -10.50
N LEU A 74 -2.90 17.83 -11.06
CA LEU A 74 -2.41 18.33 -12.34
C LEU A 74 -3.25 17.89 -13.53
N LEU A 75 -3.77 16.67 -13.52
CA LEU A 75 -4.65 16.15 -14.57
C LEU A 75 -6.03 16.76 -14.53
N GLY A 76 -6.38 17.45 -13.44
CA GLY A 76 -7.69 18.10 -13.31
C GLY A 76 -8.85 17.10 -13.29
N VAL A 77 -8.64 15.91 -12.77
CA VAL A 77 -9.66 14.83 -12.66
C VAL A 77 -10.75 15.17 -11.63
N ASP A 78 -10.87 16.43 -11.26
CA ASP A 78 -11.88 16.93 -10.32
C ASP A 78 -13.30 17.00 -10.92
N ARG A 79 -13.45 16.65 -12.20
CA ARG A 79 -14.77 16.56 -12.82
C ARG A 79 -15.42 15.24 -12.41
N VAL A 80 -16.45 15.35 -11.61
CA VAL A 80 -17.39 14.25 -11.34
C VAL A 80 -18.03 13.86 -12.66
N GLU A 81 -17.39 12.97 -13.40
CA GLU A 81 -18.02 12.35 -14.56
C GLU A 81 -19.22 11.56 -14.04
N ASN A 82 -20.40 11.83 -14.63
CA ASN A 82 -21.61 11.11 -14.29
C ASN A 82 -21.44 9.63 -14.68
N LEU A 83 -20.93 8.82 -13.76
CA LEU A 83 -20.79 7.36 -13.89
C LEU A 83 -22.16 6.63 -13.97
N ARG A 84 -23.18 7.30 -14.50
CA ARG A 84 -24.53 6.73 -14.66
C ARG A 84 -24.66 5.79 -15.86
N THR A 85 -23.60 5.61 -16.64
CA THR A 85 -23.62 4.71 -17.81
C THR A 85 -22.80 3.45 -17.53
N GLU A 86 -23.15 2.70 -16.50
CA GLU A 86 -22.68 1.32 -16.40
C GLU A 86 -23.60 0.43 -17.26
N PRO A 87 -23.13 -0.11 -18.39
CA PRO A 87 -23.95 -0.93 -19.29
C PRO A 87 -24.29 -2.33 -18.74
N LEU A 88 -23.73 -2.72 -17.59
CA LEU A 88 -23.82 -4.08 -17.07
C LEU A 88 -24.44 -4.15 -15.66
N THR A 89 -25.74 -3.91 -15.59
CA THR A 89 -26.53 -4.00 -14.33
C THR A 89 -26.45 -5.40 -13.70
N THR A 90 -26.16 -6.44 -14.48
CA THR A 90 -26.08 -7.84 -14.04
C THR A 90 -24.78 -8.15 -13.27
N GLN A 91 -23.75 -7.35 -13.39
CA GLN A 91 -22.46 -7.58 -12.69
C GLN A 91 -22.52 -7.22 -11.21
N ARG A 92 -23.40 -6.29 -10.81
CA ARG A 92 -23.51 -5.89 -9.39
C ARG A 92 -23.92 -7.03 -8.46
N PRO A 93 -24.98 -7.82 -8.74
CA PRO A 93 -25.34 -8.93 -7.87
C PRO A 93 -24.28 -10.03 -7.87
N LEU A 94 -23.62 -10.26 -9.01
CA LEU A 94 -22.53 -11.23 -9.11
C LEU A 94 -21.32 -10.81 -8.25
N ALA A 95 -20.94 -9.55 -8.29
CA ALA A 95 -19.85 -9.04 -7.46
C ALA A 95 -20.16 -9.18 -5.96
N VAL A 96 -21.41 -8.91 -5.54
CA VAL A 96 -21.83 -9.10 -4.14
C VAL A 96 -21.76 -10.57 -3.72
N ILE A 97 -22.24 -11.50 -4.56
CA ILE A 97 -22.19 -12.94 -4.29
C ILE A 97 -20.74 -13.42 -4.16
N VAL A 98 -19.87 -13.03 -5.10
CA VAL A 98 -18.45 -13.41 -5.08
C VAL A 98 -17.75 -12.81 -3.85
N SER A 99 -18.03 -11.58 -3.49
CA SER A 99 -17.44 -10.92 -2.31
C SER A 99 -17.89 -11.60 -1.01
N LEU A 100 -19.19 -11.92 -0.88
CA LEU A 100 -19.72 -12.66 0.27
C LEU A 100 -19.14 -14.08 0.35
N GLY A 101 -18.98 -14.76 -0.79
CA GLY A 101 -18.32 -16.06 -0.85
C GLY A 101 -16.86 -15.99 -0.38
N LEU A 102 -16.11 -15.00 -0.85
CA LEU A 102 -14.72 -14.80 -0.44
C LEU A 102 -14.59 -14.48 1.06
N ILE A 103 -15.45 -13.59 1.57
CA ILE A 103 -15.50 -13.28 3.01
C ILE A 103 -15.85 -14.54 3.81
N GLY A 104 -16.83 -15.33 3.35
CA GLY A 104 -17.23 -16.59 3.99
C GLY A 104 -16.08 -17.59 4.05
N VAL A 105 -15.31 -17.74 2.97
CA VAL A 105 -14.11 -18.59 2.95
C VAL A 105 -13.04 -18.09 3.90
N LEU A 106 -12.78 -16.79 3.95
CA LEU A 106 -11.82 -16.21 4.89
C LEU A 106 -12.25 -16.44 6.34
N VAL A 107 -13.50 -16.16 6.68
CA VAL A 107 -14.04 -16.39 8.03
C VAL A 107 -13.97 -17.86 8.40
N ALA A 108 -14.33 -18.78 7.49
CA ALA A 108 -14.23 -20.21 7.71
C ALA A 108 -12.77 -20.65 7.91
N ALA A 109 -11.83 -20.11 7.13
CA ALA A 109 -10.40 -20.40 7.29
C ALA A 109 -9.87 -19.95 8.66
N PHE A 110 -10.28 -18.78 9.15
CA PHE A 110 -9.95 -18.32 10.50
C PHE A 110 -10.62 -19.14 11.60
N ALA A 111 -11.88 -19.53 11.42
CA ALA A 111 -12.63 -20.32 12.40
C ALA A 111 -12.12 -21.76 12.51
N THR A 112 -11.73 -22.37 11.38
CA THR A 112 -11.26 -23.78 11.33
C THR A 112 -9.74 -23.89 11.48
N GLY A 113 -9.02 -22.83 11.13
CA GLY A 113 -7.55 -22.81 11.05
C GLY A 113 -6.83 -22.48 12.37
N SER A 114 -7.50 -22.62 13.52
CA SER A 114 -6.90 -22.34 14.83
C SER A 114 -5.63 -23.15 15.15
N GLY A 115 -5.40 -24.28 14.45
CA GLY A 115 -4.18 -25.05 14.53
C GLY A 115 -3.03 -24.49 13.67
N VAL A 116 -3.35 -24.03 12.44
CA VAL A 116 -2.36 -23.52 11.47
C VAL A 116 -1.88 -22.11 11.85
N LEU A 117 -2.77 -21.29 12.42
CA LEU A 117 -2.44 -19.94 12.87
C LEU A 117 -1.63 -19.93 14.18
N ASN A 118 -1.58 -21.04 14.90
CA ASN A 118 -0.85 -21.16 16.17
C ASN A 118 0.60 -21.67 15.97
N GLU A 119 0.96 -22.11 14.77
CA GLU A 119 2.36 -22.30 14.44
C GLU A 119 2.97 -20.89 14.22
N ARG A 120 3.43 -20.32 15.34
CA ARG A 120 4.41 -19.25 15.26
C ARG A 120 5.57 -19.80 14.46
N GLY A 121 5.76 -19.32 13.22
CA GLY A 121 7.05 -19.48 12.57
C GLY A 121 8.14 -19.09 13.53
N GLU A 122 9.35 -19.59 13.37
CA GLU A 122 10.52 -19.13 14.12
C GLU A 122 10.67 -17.63 13.87
N GLY A 123 9.84 -16.86 14.60
CA GLY A 123 9.88 -15.40 14.57
C GLY A 123 11.21 -14.94 15.15
N LEU A 124 11.59 -13.74 14.79
CA LEU A 124 12.71 -13.01 15.36
C LEU A 124 12.75 -13.20 16.88
N ASN A 125 13.89 -13.58 17.42
CA ASN A 125 14.07 -13.81 18.86
C ASN A 125 13.66 -12.55 19.65
N ILE A 126 12.46 -12.60 20.22
CA ILE A 126 11.84 -11.47 20.94
C ILE A 126 12.74 -10.93 22.09
N PRO A 127 13.51 -11.76 22.85
CA PRO A 127 14.38 -11.26 23.90
C PRO A 127 15.44 -10.24 23.42
N ASP A 128 15.95 -10.41 22.20
CA ASP A 128 16.95 -9.48 21.65
C ASP A 128 16.32 -8.16 21.19
N LEU A 129 15.04 -8.17 20.81
CA LEU A 129 14.30 -6.97 20.39
C LEU A 129 13.98 -6.03 21.57
N LEU A 130 13.87 -6.57 22.77
CA LEU A 130 13.50 -5.79 23.96
C LEU A 130 14.72 -5.07 24.59
N ASN A 131 15.93 -5.52 24.29
CA ASN A 131 17.15 -5.01 24.90
C ASN A 131 17.92 -4.01 24.00
N ASP A 132 17.62 -3.95 22.69
CA ASP A 132 18.33 -3.11 21.74
C ASP A 132 17.32 -2.44 20.79
N SER A 133 17.25 -1.11 20.83
CA SER A 133 16.37 -0.32 19.95
C SER A 133 16.64 -0.55 18.46
N ASP A 134 17.86 -0.96 18.11
CA ASP A 134 18.29 -1.18 16.73
C ASP A 134 18.16 -2.64 16.27
N ALA A 135 17.80 -3.56 17.20
CA ALA A 135 17.73 -4.99 16.92
C ALA A 135 16.80 -5.33 15.75
N ASN A 136 15.64 -4.66 15.64
CA ASN A 136 14.69 -4.89 14.55
C ASN A 136 15.31 -4.56 13.17
N THR A 137 15.97 -3.41 13.05
CA THR A 137 16.61 -2.99 11.79
C THR A 137 17.80 -3.88 11.46
N LYS A 138 18.59 -4.27 12.44
CA LYS A 138 19.75 -5.14 12.29
C LYS A 138 19.35 -6.55 11.83
N GLN A 139 18.34 -7.15 12.45
CA GLN A 139 17.83 -8.46 12.08
C GLN A 139 17.24 -8.46 10.66
N LEU A 140 16.48 -7.41 10.31
CA LEU A 140 15.97 -7.24 8.96
C LEU A 140 17.10 -7.11 7.94
N ALA A 141 18.10 -6.29 8.23
CA ALA A 141 19.28 -6.14 7.37
C ALA A 141 20.03 -7.47 7.20
N GLN A 142 20.27 -8.21 8.29
CA GLN A 142 20.89 -9.54 8.22
C GLN A 142 20.08 -10.49 7.33
N SER A 143 18.77 -10.54 7.49
CA SER A 143 17.90 -11.38 6.65
C SER A 143 17.99 -11.01 5.17
N ILE A 144 17.91 -9.72 4.84
CA ILE A 144 17.98 -9.23 3.47
C ILE A 144 19.35 -9.55 2.83
N PHE A 145 20.44 -9.28 3.54
CA PHE A 145 21.79 -9.41 2.98
C PHE A 145 22.40 -10.82 3.11
N SER A 146 21.74 -11.77 3.81
CA SER A 146 22.19 -13.16 3.88
C SER A 146 21.30 -14.10 3.08
N GLN A 147 19.98 -14.08 3.32
CA GLN A 147 19.04 -15.03 2.73
C GLN A 147 18.35 -14.50 1.48
N TYR A 148 18.11 -13.19 1.41
CA TYR A 148 17.31 -12.56 0.35
C TYR A 148 18.10 -11.60 -0.54
N VAL A 149 19.42 -11.83 -0.68
CA VAL A 149 20.32 -10.97 -1.51
C VAL A 149 19.82 -10.86 -2.96
N VAL A 150 19.38 -11.97 -3.55
CA VAL A 150 18.87 -11.98 -4.94
C VAL A 150 17.61 -11.11 -5.07
N ALA A 151 16.70 -11.18 -4.10
CA ALA A 151 15.51 -10.32 -4.11
C ALA A 151 15.88 -8.83 -4.00
N PHE A 152 16.85 -8.51 -3.16
CA PHE A 152 17.39 -7.15 -3.03
C PHE A 152 18.01 -6.66 -4.33
N GLU A 153 18.81 -7.49 -5.01
CA GLU A 153 19.44 -7.16 -6.28
C GLU A 153 18.40 -6.91 -7.39
N VAL A 154 17.39 -7.80 -7.51
CA VAL A 154 16.29 -7.65 -8.47
C VAL A 154 15.51 -6.35 -8.23
N THR A 155 15.24 -6.00 -6.97
CA THR A 155 14.55 -4.73 -6.66
C THR A 155 15.40 -3.51 -7.00
N SER A 156 16.73 -3.58 -6.85
CA SER A 156 17.63 -2.50 -7.26
C SER A 156 17.64 -2.29 -8.77
N VAL A 157 17.67 -3.37 -9.55
CA VAL A 157 17.54 -3.31 -11.01
C VAL A 157 16.19 -2.72 -11.43
N LEU A 158 15.11 -3.15 -10.77
CA LEU A 158 13.77 -2.61 -11.02
C LEU A 158 13.71 -1.09 -10.78
N LEU A 159 14.36 -0.61 -9.72
CA LEU A 159 14.46 0.82 -9.44
C LEU A 159 15.18 1.59 -10.58
N VAL A 160 16.31 1.05 -11.05
CA VAL A 160 17.06 1.64 -12.18
C VAL A 160 16.19 1.70 -13.44
N VAL A 161 15.50 0.60 -13.76
CA VAL A 161 14.60 0.53 -14.92
C VAL A 161 13.46 1.54 -14.79
N ALA A 162 12.90 1.71 -13.59
CA ALA A 162 11.83 2.69 -13.34
C ALA A 162 12.33 4.13 -13.56
N VAL A 163 13.53 4.46 -13.06
CA VAL A 163 14.13 5.79 -13.26
C VAL A 163 14.43 6.06 -14.74
N VAL A 164 15.06 5.12 -15.43
CA VAL A 164 15.34 5.25 -16.86
C VAL A 164 14.05 5.37 -17.65
N GLY A 165 13.04 4.53 -17.35
CA GLY A 165 11.73 4.57 -17.99
C GLY A 165 11.04 5.93 -17.84
N THR A 166 11.03 6.50 -16.63
CA THR A 166 10.43 7.82 -16.39
C THR A 166 11.14 8.93 -17.18
N VAL A 167 12.47 8.91 -17.23
CA VAL A 167 13.26 9.89 -17.99
C VAL A 167 12.99 9.77 -19.50
N LEU A 168 12.92 8.54 -20.03
CA LEU A 168 12.64 8.32 -21.45
C LEU A 168 11.22 8.76 -21.82
N LEU A 169 10.22 8.49 -20.97
CA LEU A 169 8.84 8.92 -21.21
C LEU A 169 8.67 10.44 -21.08
N ALA A 170 9.40 11.08 -20.16
CA ALA A 170 9.36 12.53 -19.98
C ALA A 170 10.08 13.29 -21.11
N ARG A 171 10.98 12.64 -21.85
CA ARG A 171 11.75 13.26 -22.93
C ARG A 171 10.87 13.56 -24.12
N ARG A 172 10.59 14.85 -24.36
CA ARG A 172 9.86 15.33 -25.55
C ARG A 172 10.72 15.13 -26.79
N THR A 173 10.28 14.33 -27.74
CA THR A 173 10.91 14.25 -29.07
C THR A 173 10.69 15.58 -29.78
N LYS A 174 11.74 16.37 -29.97
CA LYS A 174 11.70 17.58 -30.77
C LYS A 174 11.58 17.14 -32.23
N ASN A 175 10.35 17.11 -32.77
CA ASN A 175 10.16 16.94 -34.19
C ASN A 175 10.89 18.10 -34.89
N SER A 176 12.00 17.77 -35.59
CA SER A 176 12.59 18.67 -36.54
C SER A 176 11.58 18.90 -37.66
N VAL A 177 10.87 20.02 -37.57
CA VAL A 177 10.16 20.57 -38.74
C VAL A 177 11.27 20.92 -39.70
N THR A 178 11.48 20.04 -40.68
CA THR A 178 12.23 20.36 -41.90
C THR A 178 11.39 21.42 -42.63
N GLU A 179 11.70 22.65 -42.33
CA GLU A 179 11.27 23.79 -43.13
C GLU A 179 11.90 23.61 -44.52
N ASN A 180 11.05 23.27 -45.49
CA ASN A 180 11.45 23.16 -46.91
C ASN A 180 11.46 24.58 -47.46
N PRO A 181 12.62 25.17 -47.80
CA PRO A 181 12.67 26.49 -48.45
C PRO A 181 12.24 26.33 -49.94
N LYS A 182 11.12 26.96 -50.29
CA LYS A 182 10.81 27.28 -51.67
C LYS A 182 11.42 28.60 -52.06
#